data_1e2625cf386d9a5dd315fce39bab449a
#
_entry.id   1e2625cf386d9a5dd315fce39bab449a
#
_cell.length_a   1.000
_cell.length_b   1.000
_cell.length_c   1.000
_cell.angle_alpha   90.00
_cell.angle_beta   90.00
_cell.angle_gamma   90.00
#
_symmetry.space_group_name_H-M   'P 1'
#
loop_
_entity.id
_entity.type
_entity.pdbx_description
1 polymer ?
#
loop_
_entity_poly.entity_id
_entity_poly.type
_entity_poly.pdbx_seq_one_letter_code
_entity_poly.pdbx_strand_id
1 'polypeptide(L)'
;MQFPFTETKIKHKLFLREFKESVSQDDLIWHLDKEDRIIEVIKSDKWYIQMDNELPKELIEGKKYKIGKLKYHRLIKGSGDLILALRKLD
;
A
#
# COMPACT_ATOMS: atom_id res chain seq x y z
N MET A 1 -7.56 -10.98 14.35
CA MET A 1 -7.28 -10.86 12.91
C MET A 1 -5.89 -10.31 12.69
N GLN A 2 -5.14 -10.93 11.83
CA GLN A 2 -3.78 -10.51 11.52
C GLN A 2 -3.78 -9.64 10.26
N PHE A 3 -3.15 -8.47 10.33
CA PHE A 3 -2.96 -7.65 9.13
C PHE A 3 -1.86 -8.25 8.26
N PRO A 4 -1.93 -8.09 6.93
CA PRO A 4 -0.89 -8.59 6.03
C PRO A 4 0.39 -7.74 6.06
N PHE A 5 0.50 -6.79 6.99
CA PHE A 5 1.63 -5.88 7.09
C PHE A 5 1.92 -5.56 8.55
N THR A 6 3.14 -5.09 8.80
CA THR A 6 3.48 -4.43 10.06
C THR A 6 3.47 -2.93 9.84
N GLU A 7 3.16 -2.16 10.89
CA GLU A 7 3.07 -0.72 10.78
C GLU A 7 3.74 -0.06 11.95
N THR A 8 4.55 0.95 11.66
CA THR A 8 5.23 1.76 12.66
C THR A 8 4.82 3.22 12.47
N LYS A 9 4.30 3.84 13.53
CA LYS A 9 3.96 5.27 13.47
C LYS A 9 5.24 6.09 13.57
N ILE A 10 5.49 6.92 12.56
CA ILE A 10 6.67 7.81 12.53
C ILE A 10 6.34 9.11 13.24
N LYS A 11 5.18 9.68 12.92
CA LYS A 11 4.65 10.88 13.57
C LYS A 11 3.15 10.97 13.25
N HIS A 12 2.48 12.02 13.70
CA HIS A 12 1.06 12.19 13.46
C HIS A 12 0.73 12.01 11.97
N LYS A 13 -0.16 11.06 11.67
CA LYS A 13 -0.66 10.76 10.33
C LYS A 13 0.39 10.24 9.34
N LEU A 14 1.59 9.89 9.81
CA LEU A 14 2.63 9.31 8.96
C LEU A 14 3.07 7.97 9.53
N PHE A 15 2.99 6.93 8.69
CA PHE A 15 3.26 5.56 9.11
C PHE A 15 4.21 4.90 8.11
N LEU A 16 5.10 4.05 8.64
CA LEU A 16 5.87 3.13 7.82
C LEU A 16 5.16 1.79 7.82
N ARG A 17 4.86 1.26 6.64
CA ARG A 17 4.14 0.01 6.49
C ARG A 17 4.97 -0.97 5.69
N GLU A 18 5.16 -2.17 6.23
CA GLU A 18 5.99 -3.19 5.60
C GLU A 18 5.18 -4.46 5.34
N PHE A 19 5.20 -4.91 4.08
CA PHE A 19 4.60 -6.17 3.65
C PHE A 19 5.73 -7.15 3.37
N LYS A 20 5.73 -8.28 4.07
CA LYS A 20 6.78 -9.29 3.87
C LYS A 20 6.55 -10.06 2.59
N GLU A 21 7.64 -10.54 2.00
CA GLU A 21 7.56 -11.41 0.80
C GLU A 21 6.70 -12.64 1.05
N SER A 22 6.64 -13.12 2.28
CA SER A 22 5.87 -14.31 2.63
C SER A 22 4.36 -14.08 2.69
N VAL A 23 3.88 -12.84 2.53
CA VAL A 23 2.43 -12.57 2.55
C VAL A 23 1.74 -13.28 1.39
N SER A 24 0.56 -13.83 1.63
CA SER A 24 -0.25 -14.44 0.58
C SER A 24 -0.99 -13.38 -0.21
N GLN A 25 -1.10 -13.54 -1.53
CA GLN A 25 -1.93 -12.66 -2.34
C GLN A 25 -3.37 -12.65 -1.84
N ASP A 26 -3.85 -13.77 -1.30
CA ASP A 26 -5.22 -13.87 -0.77
C ASP A 26 -5.48 -12.96 0.41
N ASP A 27 -4.43 -12.55 1.12
CA ASP A 27 -4.54 -11.63 2.26
C ASP A 27 -4.53 -10.16 1.81
N LEU A 28 -4.18 -9.89 0.55
CA LEU A 28 -4.14 -8.55 -0.02
C LEU A 28 -5.50 -8.26 -0.69
N ILE A 29 -6.51 -8.05 0.15
CA ILE A 29 -7.90 -7.98 -0.30
C ILE A 29 -8.26 -6.59 -0.85
N TRP A 30 -9.28 -6.55 -1.68
CA TRP A 30 -9.91 -5.30 -2.08
C TRP A 30 -10.49 -4.62 -0.84
N HIS A 31 -10.16 -3.35 -0.65
CA HIS A 31 -10.65 -2.57 0.47
C HIS A 31 -10.71 -1.08 0.12
N LEU A 32 -11.35 -0.31 0.97
CA LEU A 32 -11.39 1.14 0.83
C LEU A 32 -11.01 1.79 2.16
N ASP A 33 -10.59 3.03 2.10
CA ASP A 33 -10.20 3.82 3.26
C ASP A 33 -11.15 4.99 3.44
N LYS A 34 -11.27 5.45 4.68
CA LYS A 34 -12.18 6.57 5.02
C LYS A 34 -11.58 7.93 4.76
N GLU A 35 -10.28 8.01 4.49
CA GLU A 35 -9.57 9.26 4.21
C GLU A 35 -8.69 9.11 2.98
N ASP A 36 -8.38 10.23 2.36
CA ASP A 36 -7.37 10.24 1.30
C ASP A 36 -6.01 9.88 1.88
N ARG A 37 -5.19 9.21 1.10
CA ARG A 37 -3.83 8.82 1.50
C ARG A 37 -2.85 9.11 0.38
N ILE A 38 -1.60 9.39 0.78
CA ILE A 38 -0.47 9.40 -0.14
C ILE A 38 0.50 8.34 0.34
N ILE A 39 0.91 7.46 -0.57
CA ILE A 39 1.96 6.49 -0.28
C ILE A 39 3.20 6.86 -1.05
N GLU A 40 4.35 6.74 -0.39
CA GLU A 40 5.66 6.87 -1.03
C GLU A 40 6.32 5.50 -0.99
N VAL A 41 6.80 5.03 -2.13
CA VAL A 41 7.41 3.69 -2.23
C VAL A 41 8.86 3.77 -1.81
N ILE A 42 9.20 3.11 -0.70
CA ILE A 42 10.55 3.05 -0.16
C ILE A 42 11.29 1.87 -0.76
N LYS A 43 10.64 0.71 -0.83
CA LYS A 43 11.23 -0.51 -1.39
C LYS A 43 10.13 -1.28 -2.12
N SER A 44 10.40 -1.66 -3.38
CA SER A 44 9.47 -2.45 -4.18
C SER A 44 10.21 -3.13 -5.32
N ASP A 45 9.84 -4.38 -5.58
CA ASP A 45 10.27 -5.11 -6.77
C ASP A 45 9.04 -5.77 -7.37
N LYS A 46 8.48 -5.11 -8.39
CA LYS A 46 7.32 -5.62 -9.13
C LYS A 46 6.06 -5.79 -8.29
N TRP A 47 5.90 -4.99 -7.24
CA TRP A 47 4.63 -4.85 -6.57
C TRP A 47 3.77 -3.84 -7.32
N TYR A 48 2.45 -4.06 -7.33
CA TYR A 48 1.50 -3.19 -8.04
C TYR A 48 0.39 -2.76 -7.12
N ILE A 49 -0.20 -1.61 -7.41
CA ILE A 49 -1.46 -1.20 -6.82
C ILE A 49 -2.52 -1.16 -7.92
N GLN A 50 -3.71 -1.67 -7.62
CA GLN A 50 -4.82 -1.65 -8.56
C GLN A 50 -6.02 -0.97 -7.94
N MET A 51 -6.46 0.11 -8.57
CA MET A 51 -7.71 0.77 -8.21
C MET A 51 -8.87 0.07 -8.93
N ASP A 52 -10.07 0.17 -8.34
CA ASP A 52 -11.26 -0.40 -8.94
C ASP A 52 -11.48 0.13 -10.36
N ASN A 53 -11.80 -0.76 -11.30
CA ASN A 53 -12.03 -0.45 -12.72
C ASN A 53 -10.81 0.14 -13.43
N GLU A 54 -9.61 -0.08 -12.91
CA GLU A 54 -8.36 0.38 -13.54
C GLU A 54 -7.38 -0.77 -13.69
N LEU A 55 -6.43 -0.59 -14.60
CA LEU A 55 -5.32 -1.52 -14.72
C LEU A 55 -4.37 -1.32 -13.55
N PRO A 56 -3.68 -2.39 -13.12
CA PRO A 56 -2.66 -2.27 -12.08
C PRO A 56 -1.55 -1.30 -12.50
N LYS A 57 -1.04 -0.55 -11.52
CA LYS A 57 0.11 0.35 -11.70
C LYS A 57 1.26 -0.17 -10.88
N GLU A 58 2.44 -0.24 -11.48
CA GLU A 58 3.63 -0.68 -10.77
C GLU A 58 4.03 0.35 -9.72
N LEU A 59 4.34 -0.15 -8.51
CA LEU A 59 4.86 0.68 -7.42
C LEU A 59 6.36 0.80 -7.61
N ILE A 60 6.82 1.98 -7.99
CA ILE A 60 8.22 2.25 -8.32
C ILE A 60 8.87 3.00 -7.17
N GLU A 61 10.04 2.53 -6.74
CA GLU A 61 10.78 3.14 -5.63
C GLU A 61 11.00 4.63 -5.87
N GLY A 62 10.76 5.41 -4.83
CA GLY A 62 10.90 6.86 -4.86
C GLY A 62 9.68 7.61 -5.36
N LYS A 63 8.70 6.94 -5.92
CA LYS A 63 7.49 7.59 -6.42
C LYS A 63 6.39 7.64 -5.37
N LYS A 64 5.50 8.62 -5.53
CA LYS A 64 4.34 8.81 -4.67
C LYS A 64 3.06 8.53 -5.45
N TYR A 65 2.07 7.97 -4.77
CA TYR A 65 0.77 7.62 -5.34
C TYR A 65 -0.32 8.10 -4.40
N LYS A 66 -1.36 8.72 -4.95
CA LYS A 66 -2.51 9.13 -4.16
C LYS A 66 -3.56 8.03 -4.19
N ILE A 67 -4.11 7.69 -3.03
CA ILE A 67 -5.21 6.76 -2.89
C ILE A 67 -6.40 7.55 -2.38
N GLY A 68 -7.41 7.76 -3.23
CA GLY A 68 -8.60 8.52 -2.88
C GLY A 68 -9.45 7.79 -1.87
N LYS A 69 -10.09 8.55 -0.96
CA LYS A 69 -10.98 7.99 0.04
C LYS A 69 -12.16 7.30 -0.64
N LEU A 70 -12.65 6.24 0.01
CA LEU A 70 -13.83 5.49 -0.40
C LEU A 70 -13.72 4.87 -1.80
N LYS A 71 -12.51 4.65 -2.28
CA LYS A 71 -12.25 3.96 -3.55
C LYS A 71 -11.62 2.61 -3.28
N TYR A 72 -12.24 1.56 -3.81
CA TYR A 72 -11.70 0.21 -3.66
C TYR A 72 -10.36 0.08 -4.37
N HIS A 73 -9.43 -0.58 -3.70
CA HIS A 73 -8.11 -0.85 -4.24
C HIS A 73 -7.49 -2.06 -3.56
N ARG A 74 -6.44 -2.59 -4.16
CA ARG A 74 -5.67 -3.69 -3.58
C ARG A 74 -4.23 -3.60 -4.03
N LEU A 75 -3.35 -4.31 -3.29
CA LEU A 75 -1.97 -4.53 -3.72
C LEU A 75 -1.88 -5.86 -4.44
N ILE A 76 -0.99 -5.93 -5.42
CA ILE A 76 -0.64 -7.15 -6.11
C ILE A 76 0.80 -7.46 -5.78
N LYS A 77 1.04 -8.65 -5.26
CA LYS A 77 2.33 -9.05 -4.73
C LYS A 77 3.38 -9.16 -5.82
N GLY A 78 4.57 -8.63 -5.50
CA GLY A 78 5.77 -8.79 -6.32
C GLY A 78 6.79 -9.70 -5.66
N SER A 79 8.06 -9.39 -5.83
CA SER A 79 9.18 -10.11 -5.23
C SER A 79 9.73 -9.30 -4.06
N GLY A 80 10.25 -10.02 -3.04
CA GLY A 80 10.79 -9.37 -1.86
C GLY A 80 9.75 -8.63 -1.05
N ASP A 81 10.20 -7.87 -0.07
CA ASP A 81 9.32 -7.09 0.80
C ASP A 81 8.93 -5.78 0.14
N LEU A 82 7.72 -5.30 0.43
CA LEU A 82 7.26 -3.97 0.04
C LEU A 82 7.28 -3.06 1.27
N ILE A 83 7.93 -1.90 1.14
CA ILE A 83 7.96 -0.91 2.21
C ILE A 83 7.41 0.40 1.69
N LEU A 84 6.40 0.91 2.38
CA LEU A 84 5.71 2.15 2.03
C LEU A 84 5.74 3.13 3.19
N ALA A 85 5.91 4.41 2.88
CA ALA A 85 5.58 5.48 3.82
C ALA A 85 4.16 5.93 3.47
N LEU A 86 3.26 5.89 4.44
CA LEU A 86 1.86 6.17 4.24
C LEU A 86 1.45 7.40 5.04
N ARG A 87 0.97 8.41 4.34
CA ARG A 87 0.46 9.65 4.96
C ARG A 87 -1.04 9.70 4.81
N LYS A 88 -1.75 9.81 5.94
CA LYS A 88 -3.19 10.00 5.94
C LYS A 88 -3.51 11.49 5.82
N LEU A 89 -4.42 11.83 4.91
CA LEU A 89 -4.87 13.19 4.69
C LEU A 89 -6.27 13.36 5.28
N ASP A 90 -6.54 14.51 5.76
CA ASP A 90 -7.89 14.81 6.27
C ASP A 90 -8.80 15.28 5.16
#